data_08810966c99233c619233cbd822d46d9
#
_entry.id   08810966c99233c619233cbd822d46d9
#
_cell.length_a   1.000
_cell.length_b   1.000
_cell.length_c   1.000
_cell.angle_alpha   90.00
_cell.angle_beta   90.00
_cell.angle_gamma   90.00
#
_symmetry.space_group_name_H-M   'P 1'
#
loop_
_entity.id
_entity.type
_entity.pdbx_description
1 polymer ?
#
loop_
_entity_poly.entity_id
_entity_poly.type
_entity_poly.pdbx_seq_one_letter_code
_entity_poly.pdbx_strand_id
1 'polypeptide(L)'
;MEILRAAALVHDIGIKVAEEKYGSSDGKLQEKEGPPVARQMLTEIGYPQEVVDRVCYLVGHHHTYLNMDGMDYQILVEADFLVNLFENASTRKVIRSVDSKIFRTAAGRHILHAMFALDGAED
;
A
#
# COMPACT_ATOMS: atom_id res chain seq x y z
N MET A 1 -1.65 15.76 1.92
CA MET A 1 -1.04 14.99 3.01
C MET A 1 -2.05 14.32 3.94
N GLU A 2 -3.19 14.98 4.18
CA GLU A 2 -4.25 14.39 4.99
C GLU A 2 -4.76 13.06 4.42
N ILE A 3 -4.98 13.02 3.11
CA ILE A 3 -5.43 11.79 2.42
C ILE A 3 -4.41 10.67 2.60
N LEU A 4 -3.14 10.96 2.37
CA LEU A 4 -2.08 9.95 2.47
C LEU A 4 -1.94 9.43 3.90
N ARG A 5 -2.01 10.31 4.90
CA ARG A 5 -1.94 9.90 6.31
C ARG A 5 -3.09 8.97 6.68
N ALA A 6 -4.31 9.33 6.30
CA ALA A 6 -5.47 8.52 6.58
C ALA A 6 -5.39 7.17 5.86
N ALA A 7 -4.97 7.18 4.59
CA ALA A 7 -4.80 5.95 3.82
C ALA A 7 -3.75 5.03 4.43
N ALA A 8 -2.62 5.59 4.87
CA ALA A 8 -1.56 4.81 5.50
C ALA A 8 -2.05 4.09 6.76
N LEU A 9 -2.92 4.74 7.54
CA LEU A 9 -3.44 4.15 8.77
C LEU A 9 -4.47 3.05 8.51
N VAL A 10 -5.24 3.13 7.43
CA VAL A 10 -6.38 2.23 7.22
C VAL A 10 -6.25 1.33 5.98
N HIS A 11 -5.13 1.38 5.24
CA HIS A 11 -5.05 0.63 3.98
C HIS A 11 -5.23 -0.89 4.15
N ASP A 12 -4.84 -1.44 5.28
CA ASP A 12 -4.96 -2.88 5.57
C ASP A 12 -6.21 -3.24 6.37
N ILE A 13 -7.15 -2.29 6.51
CA ILE A 13 -8.32 -2.50 7.37
C ILE A 13 -9.20 -3.66 6.92
N GLY A 14 -9.09 -4.08 5.66
CA GLY A 14 -9.85 -5.19 5.11
C GLY A 14 -9.34 -6.58 5.49
N ILE A 15 -8.14 -6.67 6.07
CA ILE A 15 -7.52 -7.96 6.37
C ILE A 15 -8.38 -8.79 7.31
N LYS A 16 -8.81 -8.22 8.42
CA LYS A 16 -9.61 -8.93 9.41
C LYS A 16 -10.92 -9.45 8.82
N VAL A 17 -11.63 -8.59 8.12
CA VAL A 17 -12.92 -8.97 7.50
C VAL A 17 -12.70 -10.05 6.45
N ALA A 18 -11.67 -9.92 5.63
CA ALA A 18 -11.36 -10.91 4.60
C ALA A 18 -11.05 -12.28 5.22
N GLU A 19 -10.25 -12.30 6.28
CA GLU A 19 -9.94 -13.55 6.96
C GLU A 19 -11.18 -14.17 7.61
N GLU A 20 -12.05 -13.36 8.22
CA GLU A 20 -13.28 -13.85 8.84
C GLU A 20 -14.26 -14.43 7.81
N LYS A 21 -14.39 -13.78 6.64
CA LYS A 21 -15.34 -14.20 5.60
C LYS A 21 -14.81 -15.31 4.72
N TYR A 22 -13.53 -15.28 4.36
CA TYR A 22 -12.99 -16.15 3.32
C TYR A 22 -11.86 -17.07 3.81
N GLY A 23 -11.40 -16.89 5.01
CA GLY A 23 -10.24 -17.63 5.51
C GLY A 23 -8.94 -17.22 4.85
N SER A 24 -8.92 -16.04 4.21
CA SER A 24 -7.76 -15.55 3.48
C SER A 24 -7.72 -14.03 3.51
N SER A 25 -6.52 -13.47 3.52
CA SER A 25 -6.31 -12.03 3.40
C SER A 25 -5.64 -11.66 2.08
N ASP A 26 -5.93 -12.41 1.02
CA ASP A 26 -5.46 -12.12 -0.33
C ASP A 26 -5.71 -10.66 -0.69
N GLY A 27 -4.77 -10.05 -1.45
CA GLY A 27 -4.84 -8.63 -1.81
C GLY A 27 -6.15 -8.19 -2.43
N LYS A 28 -6.74 -9.01 -3.31
CA LYS A 28 -8.02 -8.67 -3.94
C LYS A 28 -9.18 -8.73 -2.96
N LEU A 29 -9.13 -9.62 -1.98
CA LEU A 29 -10.14 -9.67 -0.93
C LEU A 29 -10.02 -8.47 0.00
N GLN A 30 -8.80 -8.02 0.31
CA GLN A 30 -8.58 -6.79 1.06
C GLN A 30 -9.16 -5.58 0.33
N GLU A 31 -8.94 -5.50 -0.99
CA GLU A 31 -9.45 -4.41 -1.81
C GLU A 31 -10.98 -4.38 -1.84
N LYS A 32 -11.60 -5.54 -1.77
CA LYS A 32 -13.07 -5.66 -1.77
C LYS A 32 -13.66 -5.29 -0.41
N GLU A 33 -13.08 -5.80 0.67
CA GLU A 33 -13.67 -5.66 2.01
C GLU A 33 -13.23 -4.41 2.75
N GLY A 34 -12.08 -3.84 2.37
CA GLY A 34 -11.53 -2.67 3.05
C GLY A 34 -12.31 -1.37 2.90
N PRO A 35 -12.70 -0.98 1.67
CA PRO A 35 -13.37 0.31 1.47
C PRO A 35 -14.62 0.55 2.32
N PRO A 36 -15.58 -0.38 2.45
CA PRO A 36 -16.75 -0.15 3.30
C PRO A 36 -16.38 0.10 4.76
N VAL A 37 -15.39 -0.63 5.29
CA VAL A 37 -14.96 -0.46 6.67
C VAL A 37 -14.27 0.88 6.86
N ALA A 38 -13.39 1.25 5.92
CA ALA A 38 -12.69 2.53 5.95
C ALA A 38 -13.69 3.70 5.86
N ARG A 39 -14.68 3.60 4.98
CA ARG A 39 -15.70 4.64 4.80
C ARG A 39 -16.48 4.88 6.10
N GLN A 40 -16.93 3.81 6.73
CA GLN A 40 -17.66 3.94 7.98
C GLN A 40 -16.82 4.60 9.06
N MET A 41 -15.60 4.11 9.24
CA MET A 41 -14.69 4.63 10.27
C MET A 41 -14.37 6.10 10.06
N LEU A 42 -13.96 6.47 8.85
CA LEU A 42 -13.54 7.84 8.57
C LEU A 42 -14.72 8.82 8.63
N THR A 43 -15.90 8.40 8.19
CA THR A 43 -17.10 9.22 8.27
C THR A 43 -17.48 9.48 9.73
N GLU A 44 -17.41 8.45 10.58
CA GLU A 44 -17.71 8.60 12.01
C GLU A 44 -16.71 9.51 12.72
N ILE A 45 -15.44 9.47 12.32
CA ILE A 45 -14.40 10.33 12.89
C ILE A 45 -14.62 11.79 12.46
N GLY A 46 -15.25 12.01 11.30
CA GLY A 46 -15.58 13.36 10.83
C GLY A 46 -14.71 13.89 9.70
N TYR A 47 -14.01 13.03 8.97
CA TYR A 47 -13.25 13.47 7.81
C TYR A 47 -14.17 14.01 6.72
N PRO A 48 -13.71 15.05 5.95
CA PRO A 48 -14.49 15.54 4.80
C PRO A 48 -14.75 14.42 3.79
N GLN A 49 -15.91 14.52 3.11
CA GLN A 49 -16.32 13.48 2.17
C GLN A 49 -15.30 13.23 1.06
N GLU A 50 -14.67 14.28 0.54
CA GLU A 50 -13.67 14.13 -0.52
C GLU A 50 -12.43 13.34 -0.04
N VAL A 51 -12.07 13.51 1.23
CA VAL A 51 -10.97 12.73 1.83
C VAL A 51 -11.41 11.28 1.98
N VAL A 52 -12.61 11.03 2.49
CA VAL A 52 -13.15 9.67 2.64
C VAL A 52 -13.19 8.97 1.29
N ASP A 53 -13.69 9.63 0.25
CA ASP A 53 -13.81 9.04 -1.09
C ASP A 53 -12.42 8.64 -1.65
N ARG A 54 -11.44 9.52 -1.54
CA ARG A 54 -10.10 9.24 -2.05
C ARG A 54 -9.41 8.12 -1.26
N VAL A 55 -9.52 8.15 0.06
CA VAL A 55 -8.95 7.10 0.91
C VAL A 55 -9.57 5.75 0.58
N CYS A 56 -10.88 5.69 0.41
CA CYS A 56 -11.56 4.44 0.04
C CYS A 56 -11.10 3.94 -1.32
N TYR A 57 -10.88 4.84 -2.28
CA TYR A 57 -10.31 4.47 -3.57
C TYR A 57 -8.92 3.83 -3.40
N LEU A 58 -8.06 4.46 -2.61
CA LEU A 58 -6.71 3.94 -2.36
C LEU A 58 -6.75 2.58 -1.64
N VAL A 59 -7.60 2.44 -0.64
CA VAL A 59 -7.77 1.15 0.07
C VAL A 59 -8.24 0.07 -0.89
N GLY A 60 -9.16 0.42 -1.80
CA GLY A 60 -9.69 -0.53 -2.77
C GLY A 60 -8.75 -0.84 -3.93
N HIS A 61 -7.61 -0.18 -4.02
CA HIS A 61 -6.68 -0.35 -5.15
C HIS A 61 -5.22 -0.54 -4.74
N HIS A 62 -4.89 -0.57 -3.45
CA HIS A 62 -3.48 -0.59 -3.03
C HIS A 62 -2.73 -1.87 -3.38
N HIS A 63 -3.42 -2.92 -3.80
CA HIS A 63 -2.81 -4.13 -4.36
C HIS A 63 -2.96 -4.21 -5.88
N THR A 64 -3.36 -3.09 -6.52
CA THR A 64 -3.49 -2.98 -7.97
C THR A 64 -2.45 -1.99 -8.45
N TYR A 65 -1.49 -2.47 -9.23
CA TYR A 65 -0.29 -1.69 -9.56
C TYR A 65 -0.27 -1.13 -10.99
N LEU A 66 -1.40 -1.22 -11.67
CA LEU A 66 -1.57 -0.65 -13.02
C LEU A 66 -2.33 0.66 -12.91
N ASN A 67 -1.89 1.65 -13.70
CA ASN A 67 -2.58 2.94 -13.79
C ASN A 67 -2.72 3.63 -12.42
N MET A 68 -1.66 3.61 -11.64
CA MET A 68 -1.65 4.28 -10.34
C MET A 68 -1.67 5.79 -10.57
N ASP A 69 -2.83 6.39 -10.38
CA ASP A 69 -3.01 7.82 -10.56
C ASP A 69 -2.74 8.59 -9.27
N GLY A 70 -1.93 9.61 -9.37
CA GLY A 70 -1.66 10.47 -8.23
C GLY A 70 -0.49 10.00 -7.36
N MET A 71 0.17 10.97 -6.76
CA MET A 71 1.34 10.73 -5.93
C MET A 71 0.98 10.02 -4.63
N ASP A 72 -0.21 10.26 -4.08
CA ASP A 72 -0.69 9.58 -2.88
C ASP A 72 -0.77 8.06 -3.09
N TYR A 73 -1.29 7.62 -4.23
CA TYR A 73 -1.38 6.21 -4.59
C TYR A 73 0.04 5.62 -4.73
N GLN A 74 0.91 6.31 -5.47
CA GLN A 74 2.27 5.85 -5.71
C GLN A 74 3.05 5.71 -4.39
N ILE A 75 2.98 6.71 -3.52
CA ILE A 75 3.69 6.67 -2.23
C ILE A 75 3.16 5.56 -1.34
N LEU A 76 1.84 5.40 -1.27
CA LEU A 76 1.23 4.34 -0.45
C LEU A 76 1.71 2.96 -0.89
N VAL A 77 1.70 2.70 -2.20
CA VAL A 77 2.13 1.41 -2.74
C VAL A 77 3.61 1.17 -2.46
N GLU A 78 4.46 2.18 -2.68
CA GLU A 78 5.90 2.02 -2.41
C GLU A 78 6.16 1.74 -0.94
N ALA A 79 5.50 2.46 -0.04
CA ALA A 79 5.67 2.26 1.40
C ALA A 79 5.22 0.86 1.82
N ASP A 80 4.11 0.38 1.28
CA ASP A 80 3.60 -0.95 1.56
C ASP A 80 4.58 -2.02 1.10
N PHE A 81 5.17 -1.85 -0.08
CA PHE A 81 6.20 -2.77 -0.57
C PHE A 81 7.44 -2.79 0.31
N LEU A 82 7.89 -1.62 0.80
CA LEU A 82 9.07 -1.58 1.68
C LEU A 82 8.87 -2.48 2.91
N VAL A 83 7.72 -2.38 3.54
CA VAL A 83 7.40 -3.17 4.73
C VAL A 83 7.29 -4.65 4.37
N ASN A 84 6.54 -4.97 3.32
CA ASN A 84 6.29 -6.35 2.93
C ASN A 84 7.54 -7.08 2.46
N LEU A 85 8.41 -6.40 1.71
CA LEU A 85 9.69 -6.99 1.29
C LEU A 85 10.56 -7.34 2.49
N PHE A 86 10.57 -6.47 3.50
CA PHE A 86 11.33 -6.71 4.72
C PHE A 86 10.72 -7.85 5.53
N GLU A 87 9.41 -7.81 5.78
CA GLU A 87 8.73 -8.82 6.59
C GLU A 87 8.78 -10.22 5.95
N ASN A 88 8.71 -10.29 4.63
CA ASN A 88 8.75 -11.55 3.90
C ASN A 88 10.16 -12.08 3.64
N ALA A 89 11.19 -11.35 4.09
CA ALA A 89 12.59 -11.70 3.84
C ALA A 89 12.84 -12.00 2.35
N SER A 90 12.35 -11.11 1.50
CA SER A 90 12.41 -11.29 0.04
C SER A 90 13.84 -11.36 -0.48
N THR A 91 14.03 -12.12 -1.56
CA THR A 91 15.35 -12.25 -2.17
C THR A 91 15.75 -10.97 -2.89
N ARG A 92 17.07 -10.79 -3.11
CA ARG A 92 17.58 -9.63 -3.86
C ARG A 92 16.99 -9.56 -5.26
N LYS A 93 16.78 -10.70 -5.90
CA LYS A 93 16.18 -10.76 -7.23
C LYS A 93 14.77 -10.19 -7.23
N VAL A 94 13.96 -10.56 -6.24
CA VAL A 94 12.60 -10.04 -6.09
C VAL A 94 12.64 -8.56 -5.80
N ILE A 95 13.51 -8.11 -4.88
CA ILE A 95 13.62 -6.70 -4.52
C ILE A 95 14.00 -5.86 -5.73
N ARG A 96 14.97 -6.29 -6.54
CA ARG A 96 15.37 -5.56 -7.75
C ARG A 96 14.24 -5.51 -8.79
N SER A 97 13.48 -6.59 -8.90
CA SER A 97 12.32 -6.60 -9.80
C SER A 97 11.28 -5.58 -9.37
N VAL A 98 10.98 -5.51 -8.08
CA VAL A 98 10.03 -4.53 -7.52
C VAL A 98 10.54 -3.11 -7.74
N ASP A 99 11.84 -2.87 -7.48
CA ASP A 99 12.45 -1.56 -7.71
C ASP A 99 12.23 -1.10 -9.15
N SER A 100 12.50 -1.98 -10.10
CA SER A 100 12.35 -1.66 -11.53
C SER A 100 10.91 -1.42 -11.96
N LYS A 101 9.96 -2.23 -11.45
CA LYS A 101 8.59 -2.24 -11.93
C LYS A 101 7.65 -1.32 -11.16
N ILE A 102 7.88 -1.12 -9.89
CA ILE A 102 6.94 -0.43 -8.99
C ILE A 102 7.45 0.92 -8.53
N PHE A 103 8.71 1.00 -8.11
CA PHE A 103 9.23 2.23 -7.50
C PHE A 103 9.45 3.33 -8.54
N ARG A 104 8.91 4.52 -8.26
CA ARG A 104 8.99 5.68 -9.13
C ARG A 104 9.53 6.92 -8.40
N THR A 105 9.32 7.02 -7.07
CA THR A 105 9.76 8.21 -6.35
C THR A 105 11.23 8.10 -5.99
N ALA A 106 11.94 9.24 -5.98
CA ALA A 106 13.33 9.27 -5.58
C ALA A 106 13.49 8.87 -4.12
N ALA A 107 12.60 9.35 -3.25
CA ALA A 107 12.63 9.01 -1.83
C ALA A 107 12.42 7.52 -1.60
N GLY A 108 11.42 6.93 -2.26
CA GLY A 108 11.12 5.51 -2.13
C GLY A 108 12.29 4.63 -2.57
N ARG A 109 12.89 4.96 -3.71
CA ARG A 109 14.06 4.24 -4.22
C ARG A 109 15.25 4.37 -3.28
N HIS A 110 15.48 5.57 -2.75
CA HIS A 110 16.58 5.80 -1.81
C HIS A 110 16.43 4.92 -0.57
N ILE A 111 15.23 4.87 -0.01
CA ILE A 111 14.95 4.05 1.17
C ILE A 111 15.12 2.56 0.85
N LEU A 112 14.59 2.11 -0.28
CA LEU A 112 14.70 0.72 -0.70
C LEU A 112 16.17 0.31 -0.83
N HIS A 113 16.97 1.12 -1.52
CA HIS A 113 18.39 0.82 -1.73
C HIS A 113 19.16 0.82 -0.41
N ALA A 114 18.82 1.72 0.51
CA ALA A 114 19.45 1.77 1.83
C ALA A 114 19.06 0.56 2.69
N MET A 115 17.77 0.21 2.71
CA MET A 115 17.28 -0.91 3.52
C MET A 115 17.89 -2.24 3.12
N PHE A 116 18.07 -2.48 1.84
CA PHE A 116 18.50 -3.77 1.31
C PHE A 116 19.91 -3.77 0.72
N ALA A 117 20.65 -2.68 0.93
CA ALA A 117 22.04 -2.53 0.49
C ALA A 117 22.22 -2.86 -1.01
N LEU A 118 21.37 -2.29 -1.84
CA LEU A 118 21.40 -2.53 -3.28
C LEU A 118 22.48 -1.75 -4.01
N ASP A 119 22.88 -0.59 -3.49
CA ASP A 119 23.85 0.28 -4.16
C ASP A 119 25.23 -0.37 -4.15
N GLY A 120 25.80 -0.52 -5.34
CA GLY A 120 27.13 -1.09 -5.49
C GLY A 120 27.22 -2.58 -5.22
N ALA A 121 26.12 -3.24 -4.91
CA ALA A 121 26.09 -4.68 -4.66
C ALA A 121 25.77 -5.45 -5.94
N GLU A 122 26.38 -6.60 -6.10
CA GLU A 122 26.08 -7.50 -7.21
C GLU A 122 25.26 -8.67 -6.70
N ASP A 123 24.40 -9.16 -7.54
CA ASP A 123 23.54 -10.30 -7.21
C ASP A 123 24.20 -11.62 -7.56
#